data_0af57eb140805d93be996f1924a6d345
#
_entry.id   0af57eb140805d93be996f1924a6d345
#
_cell.length_a   1.000
_cell.length_b   1.000
_cell.length_c   1.000
_cell.angle_alpha   90.00
_cell.angle_beta   90.00
_cell.angle_gamma   90.00
#
_symmetry.space_group_name_H-M   'P 1'
#
loop_
_entity.id
_entity.type
_entity.pdbx_description
1 polymer ?
#
loop_
_entity_poly.entity_id
_entity_poly.type
_entity_poly.pdbx_seq_one_letter_code
_entity_poly.pdbx_strand_id
1 'polypeptide(L)'
;SDDLRTWTVKVRPGIFFADDPAFKGVRRELTAHDYVYAIKRFADPRWKSPAWSWVETYELLGLAELRQQALEQKKPFDYERPIEGLQALDRYTLRFRCASARPRRHPFCRRPRPARTARRSCLPDRTP
;
A
#
# COMPACT_ATOMS: atom_id res chain seq x y z
N SER A 1 -5.07 15.34 0.61
CA SER A 1 -5.01 16.31 -0.49
C SER A 1 -6.17 16.03 -1.43
N ASP A 2 -6.83 17.08 -1.93
CA ASP A 2 -8.07 17.00 -2.73
C ASP A 2 -7.84 16.36 -4.12
N ASP A 3 -6.58 16.23 -4.54
CA ASP A 3 -6.19 15.58 -5.81
C ASP A 3 -6.13 14.05 -5.76
N LEU A 4 -6.34 13.45 -4.60
CA LEU A 4 -6.26 12.00 -4.35
C LEU A 4 -4.91 11.35 -4.78
N ARG A 5 -3.88 12.17 -4.99
CA ARG A 5 -2.53 11.70 -5.36
C ARG A 5 -1.59 11.64 -4.17
N THR A 6 -1.83 12.48 -3.17
CA THR A 6 -1.00 12.58 -1.97
C THR A 6 -1.79 12.11 -0.75
N TRP A 7 -1.24 11.11 -0.07
CA TRP A 7 -1.83 10.53 1.13
C TRP A 7 -0.86 10.66 2.29
N THR A 8 -1.34 11.17 3.40
CA THR A 8 -0.59 11.21 4.64
C THR A 8 -1.22 10.23 5.62
N VAL A 9 -0.42 9.30 6.10
CA VAL A 9 -0.84 8.23 7.03
C VAL A 9 -0.07 8.39 8.32
N LYS A 10 -0.78 8.41 9.44
CA LYS A 10 -0.19 8.43 10.78
C LYS A 10 -0.10 7.02 11.34
N VAL A 11 1.08 6.61 11.71
CA VAL A 11 1.34 5.36 12.45
C VAL A 11 1.00 5.61 13.91
N ARG A 12 0.24 4.72 14.51
CA ARG A 12 -0.08 4.83 15.93
C ARG A 12 1.17 4.55 16.78
N PRO A 13 1.56 5.45 17.69
CA PRO A 13 2.65 5.18 18.64
C PRO A 13 2.33 4.02 19.59
N GLY A 14 3.36 3.42 20.17
CA GLY A 14 3.20 2.35 21.17
C GLY A 14 2.92 0.98 20.59
N ILE A 15 3.10 0.77 19.27
CA ILE A 15 3.07 -0.55 18.64
C ILE A 15 4.49 -1.08 18.61
N PHE A 16 4.71 -2.26 19.17
CA PHE A 16 6.03 -2.91 19.22
C PHE A 16 6.03 -4.19 18.39
N PHE A 17 7.20 -4.50 17.83
CA PHE A 17 7.43 -5.81 17.25
C PHE A 17 7.41 -6.88 18.35
N ALA A 18 7.08 -8.11 17.98
CA ALA A 18 7.25 -9.25 18.86
C ALA A 18 8.73 -9.39 19.26
N ASP A 19 8.98 -9.93 20.45
CA ASP A 19 10.33 -10.16 20.93
C ASP A 19 11.03 -11.16 20.00
N ASP A 20 12.22 -10.80 19.52
CA ASP A 20 13.03 -11.60 18.63
C ASP A 20 14.50 -11.55 19.12
N PRO A 21 15.23 -12.67 19.07
CA PRO A 21 16.65 -12.71 19.43
C PRO A 21 17.51 -11.69 18.69
N ALA A 22 17.12 -11.31 17.47
CA ALA A 22 17.78 -10.28 16.68
C ALA A 22 17.75 -8.90 17.35
N PHE A 23 16.78 -8.62 18.20
CA PHE A 23 16.68 -7.36 18.96
C PHE A 23 17.45 -7.35 20.26
N LYS A 24 18.14 -8.45 20.60
CA LYS A 24 19.00 -8.58 21.79
C LYS A 24 18.30 -8.12 23.10
N GLY A 25 17.02 -8.44 23.23
CA GLY A 25 16.19 -8.06 24.40
C GLY A 25 15.73 -6.59 24.43
N VAL A 26 16.03 -5.80 23.42
CA VAL A 26 15.53 -4.42 23.30
C VAL A 26 14.18 -4.41 22.59
N ARG A 27 13.16 -3.85 23.21
CA ARG A 27 11.85 -3.71 22.58
C ARG A 27 11.94 -2.69 21.45
N ARG A 28 11.60 -3.13 20.25
CA ARG A 28 11.63 -2.31 19.04
C ARG A 28 10.23 -1.79 18.71
N GLU A 29 10.06 -0.49 18.70
CA GLU A 29 8.82 0.16 18.30
C GLU A 29 8.69 0.26 16.78
N LEU A 30 7.47 0.05 16.28
CA LEU A 30 7.13 0.20 14.88
C LEU A 30 7.06 1.68 14.50
N THR A 31 7.79 2.06 13.48
CA THR A 31 7.89 3.45 13.01
C THR A 31 7.51 3.60 11.54
N ALA A 32 7.34 4.83 11.07
CA ALA A 32 7.11 5.14 9.67
C ALA A 32 8.25 4.64 8.76
N HIS A 33 9.48 4.64 9.25
CA HIS A 33 10.65 4.15 8.50
C HIS A 33 10.57 2.65 8.23
N ASP A 34 9.99 1.86 9.12
CA ASP A 34 9.82 0.41 8.92
C ASP A 34 8.86 0.13 7.76
N TYR A 35 7.81 0.94 7.60
CA TYR A 35 6.92 0.86 6.44
C TYR A 35 7.61 1.24 5.13
N VAL A 36 8.41 2.32 5.13
CA VAL A 36 9.22 2.71 3.96
C VAL A 36 10.13 1.57 3.54
N TYR A 37 10.84 0.97 4.50
CA TYR A 37 11.73 -0.16 4.25
C TYR A 37 10.98 -1.37 3.71
N ALA A 38 9.84 -1.73 4.31
CA ALA A 38 9.03 -2.88 3.88
C ALA A 38 8.52 -2.72 2.44
N ILE A 39 8.04 -1.54 2.07
CA ILE A 39 7.54 -1.26 0.72
C ILE A 39 8.69 -1.28 -0.30
N LYS A 40 9.85 -0.70 0.04
CA LYS A 40 11.04 -0.78 -0.80
C LYS A 40 11.50 -2.25 -0.99
N ARG A 41 11.36 -3.09 0.03
CA ARG A 41 11.69 -4.51 -0.06
C ARG A 41 10.80 -5.25 -1.07
N PHE A 42 9.53 -4.86 -1.24
CA PHE A 42 8.69 -5.42 -2.30
C PHE A 42 9.18 -5.04 -3.70
N ALA A 43 9.80 -3.88 -3.84
CA ALA A 43 10.38 -3.42 -5.10
C ALA A 43 11.76 -4.04 -5.42
N ASP A 44 12.46 -4.59 -4.44
CA ASP A 44 13.76 -5.23 -4.66
C ASP A 44 13.62 -6.50 -5.50
N PRO A 45 14.22 -6.54 -6.73
CA PRO A 45 14.07 -7.68 -7.64
C PRO A 45 14.61 -9.01 -7.08
N ARG A 46 15.55 -8.97 -6.12
CA ARG A 46 16.15 -10.17 -5.54
C ARG A 46 15.14 -11.01 -4.76
N TRP A 47 14.15 -10.37 -4.16
CA TRP A 47 13.13 -11.05 -3.37
C TRP A 47 12.00 -11.64 -4.20
N LYS A 48 11.90 -11.27 -5.51
CA LYS A 48 10.84 -11.75 -6.42
C LYS A 48 9.45 -11.73 -5.76
N SER A 49 9.18 -10.67 -5.01
CA SER A 49 7.96 -10.58 -4.20
C SER A 49 6.71 -10.58 -5.07
N PRO A 50 5.72 -11.45 -4.84
CA PRO A 50 4.44 -11.41 -5.53
C PRO A 50 3.65 -10.12 -5.23
N ALA A 51 3.95 -9.47 -4.11
CA ALA A 51 3.33 -8.20 -3.74
C ALA A 51 3.78 -7.03 -4.63
N TRP A 52 4.83 -7.19 -5.44
CA TRP A 52 5.28 -6.12 -6.34
C TRP A 52 4.19 -5.69 -7.32
N SER A 53 3.50 -6.62 -7.97
CA SER A 53 2.42 -6.29 -8.91
C SER A 53 1.30 -5.46 -8.28
N TRP A 54 1.04 -5.69 -7.00
CA TRP A 54 0.10 -4.89 -6.23
C TRP A 54 0.65 -3.48 -5.95
N VAL A 55 1.89 -3.36 -5.47
CA VAL A 55 2.55 -2.08 -5.20
C VAL A 55 2.69 -1.25 -6.47
N GLU A 56 3.06 -1.87 -7.59
CA GLU A 56 3.18 -1.24 -8.90
C GLU A 56 1.87 -0.60 -9.37
N THR A 57 0.72 -1.19 -9.01
CA THR A 57 -0.61 -0.65 -9.36
C THR A 57 -0.86 0.75 -8.76
N TYR A 58 -0.19 1.09 -7.66
CA TYR A 58 -0.32 2.41 -7.03
C TYR A 58 0.57 3.47 -7.67
N GLU A 59 1.45 3.10 -8.60
CA GLU A 59 2.31 4.02 -9.34
C GLU A 59 3.01 5.04 -8.41
N LEU A 60 3.65 4.54 -7.33
CA LEU A 60 4.39 5.39 -6.40
C LEU A 60 5.59 6.04 -7.12
N LEU A 61 5.66 7.38 -7.07
CA LEU A 61 6.67 8.16 -7.78
C LEU A 61 8.10 7.75 -7.38
N GLY A 62 8.92 7.39 -8.35
CA GLY A 62 10.32 7.03 -8.15
C GLY A 62 10.58 5.58 -7.71
N LEU A 63 9.55 4.80 -7.36
CA LEU A 63 9.76 3.42 -6.90
C LEU A 63 10.01 2.44 -8.06
N ALA A 64 9.28 2.60 -9.16
CA ALA A 64 9.45 1.78 -10.36
C ALA A 64 10.82 2.03 -11.01
N GLU A 65 11.26 3.29 -11.08
CA GLU A 65 12.56 3.69 -11.60
C GLU A 65 13.70 3.11 -10.76
N LEU A 66 13.55 3.12 -9.43
CA LEU A 66 14.55 2.53 -8.54
C LEU A 66 14.70 1.02 -8.77
N ARG A 67 13.57 0.31 -8.97
CA ARG A 67 13.57 -1.10 -9.31
C ARG A 67 14.21 -1.35 -10.68
N GLN A 68 13.85 -0.56 -11.68
CA GLN A 68 14.39 -0.69 -13.04
C GLN A 68 15.91 -0.50 -13.06
N GLN A 69 16.42 0.50 -12.35
CA GLN A 69 17.87 0.71 -12.22
C GLN A 69 18.57 -0.46 -11.56
N ALA A 70 17.98 -1.08 -10.53
CA ALA A 70 18.57 -2.26 -9.90
C ALA A 70 18.63 -3.46 -10.87
N LEU A 71 17.63 -3.62 -11.73
CA LEU A 71 17.60 -4.67 -12.75
C LEU A 71 18.64 -4.44 -13.86
N GLU A 72 18.71 -3.22 -14.41
CA GLU A 72 19.59 -2.88 -15.52
C GLU A 72 21.06 -2.87 -15.11
N GLN A 73 21.37 -2.28 -13.96
CA GLN A 73 22.73 -2.16 -13.49
C GLN A 73 23.25 -3.40 -12.78
N LYS A 74 22.39 -4.38 -12.49
CA LYS A 74 22.68 -5.58 -11.68
C LYS A 74 23.34 -5.24 -10.33
N LYS A 75 23.05 -4.03 -9.81
CA LYS A 75 23.54 -3.53 -8.53
C LYS A 75 22.58 -3.91 -7.40
N PRO A 76 23.06 -3.96 -6.15
CA PRO A 76 22.20 -4.08 -4.99
C PRO A 76 21.13 -2.98 -4.98
N PHE A 77 19.92 -3.33 -4.57
CA PHE A 77 18.83 -2.37 -4.42
C PHE A 77 19.18 -1.35 -3.33
N ASP A 78 19.08 -0.07 -3.66
CA ASP A 78 19.43 1.01 -2.74
C ASP A 78 18.25 1.37 -1.83
N TYR A 79 18.30 0.89 -0.60
CA TYR A 79 17.29 1.14 0.41
C TYR A 79 17.36 2.55 1.01
N GLU A 80 18.53 3.20 0.97
CA GLU A 80 18.75 4.53 1.54
C GLU A 80 18.26 5.65 0.61
N ARG A 81 18.23 5.38 -0.69
CA ARG A 81 17.84 6.39 -1.67
C ARG A 81 16.45 6.94 -1.39
N PRO A 82 16.30 8.25 -1.20
CA PRO A 82 15.00 8.86 -1.03
C PRO A 82 14.17 8.76 -2.32
N ILE A 83 12.90 8.44 -2.20
CA ILE A 83 11.96 8.43 -3.32
C ILE A 83 10.79 9.36 -3.01
N GLU A 84 10.35 10.10 -4.03
CA GLU A 84 9.30 11.10 -3.85
C GLU A 84 7.95 10.47 -3.48
N GLY A 85 7.67 9.30 -4.04
CA GLY A 85 6.42 8.58 -3.85
C GLY A 85 6.23 7.95 -2.48
N LEU A 86 7.31 7.86 -1.67
CA LEU A 86 7.24 7.17 -0.37
C LEU A 86 8.25 7.78 0.60
N GLN A 87 7.75 8.56 1.54
CA GLN A 87 8.58 9.29 2.50
C GLN A 87 8.07 9.14 3.93
N ALA A 88 8.97 8.91 4.87
CA ALA A 88 8.72 9.13 6.28
C ALA A 88 9.02 10.61 6.58
N LEU A 89 7.98 11.38 6.92
CA LEU A 89 8.12 12.80 7.25
C LEU A 89 8.66 12.98 8.67
N ASP A 90 8.21 12.11 9.56
CA ASP A 90 8.67 11.98 10.93
C ASP A 90 8.55 10.52 11.39
N ARG A 91 8.83 10.27 12.69
CA ARG A 91 8.84 8.93 13.26
C ARG A 91 7.52 8.16 13.06
N TYR A 92 6.39 8.87 12.97
CA TYR A 92 5.05 8.27 12.92
C TYR A 92 4.22 8.74 11.74
N THR A 93 4.79 9.51 10.82
CA THR A 93 4.04 10.06 9.68
C THR A 93 4.66 9.61 8.36
N LEU A 94 3.85 8.91 7.56
CA LEU A 94 4.16 8.50 6.20
C LEU A 94 3.45 9.39 5.19
N ARG A 95 4.12 9.69 4.09
CA ARG A 95 3.52 10.32 2.94
C ARG A 95 3.70 9.45 1.71
N PHE A 96 2.58 9.18 1.03
CA PHE A 96 2.54 8.51 -0.26
C PHE A 96 2.19 9.51 -1.35
N ARG A 97 2.89 9.47 -2.47
CA ARG A 97 2.57 10.24 -3.67
C ARG A 97 2.51 9.32 -4.87
N CYS A 98 1.35 9.30 -5.52
CA CYS A 98 1.07 8.47 -6.68
C CYS A 98 1.08 9.32 -7.95
N ALA A 99 1.49 8.75 -9.07
CA ALA A 99 1.44 9.42 -10.37
C ALA A 99 -0.01 9.65 -10.82
N SER A 100 -0.90 8.70 -10.50
CA SER A 100 -2.32 8.74 -10.89
C SER A 100 -3.24 9.02 -9.69
N ALA A 101 -4.25 9.88 -9.89
CA ALA A 101 -5.27 10.19 -8.88
C ALA A 101 -6.26 9.04 -8.63
N ARG A 102 -6.24 8.00 -9.46
CA ARG A 102 -7.11 6.85 -9.33
C ARG A 102 -6.26 5.60 -9.15
N PRO A 103 -6.21 4.99 -7.95
CA PRO A 103 -5.76 3.62 -7.85
C PRO A 103 -6.63 2.81 -8.81
N ARG A 104 -6.02 2.19 -9.82
CA ARG A 104 -6.71 1.29 -10.75
C ARG A 104 -7.52 0.34 -9.88
N ARG A 105 -8.83 0.28 -10.10
CA ARG A 105 -9.75 -0.52 -9.29
C ARG A 105 -9.18 -1.92 -9.12
N HIS A 106 -8.72 -2.22 -7.92
CA HIS A 106 -8.31 -3.57 -7.59
C HIS A 106 -9.53 -4.49 -7.75
N PRO A 107 -9.44 -5.64 -8.43
CA PRO A 107 -10.57 -6.54 -8.62
C PRO A 107 -11.22 -7.01 -7.30
N PHE A 108 -10.54 -6.86 -6.17
CA PHE A 108 -11.05 -7.18 -4.84
C PHE A 108 -11.92 -6.09 -4.19
N CYS A 109 -11.92 -4.86 -4.66
CA CYS A 109 -12.87 -3.83 -4.20
C CYS A 109 -14.20 -3.93 -4.96
N ARG A 110 -14.85 -5.08 -4.91
CA ARG A 110 -16.27 -5.18 -5.26
C ARG A 110 -17.05 -4.39 -4.20
N ARG A 111 -17.59 -3.23 -4.57
CA ARG A 111 -18.67 -2.63 -3.78
C ARG A 111 -19.74 -3.72 -3.57
N PRO A 112 -20.24 -3.93 -2.34
CA PRO A 112 -21.40 -4.77 -2.14
C PRO A 112 -22.49 -4.25 -3.06
N ARG A 113 -23.03 -5.13 -3.92
CA ARG A 113 -24.20 -4.79 -4.75
C ARG A 113 -25.30 -4.35 -3.80
N PRO A 114 -25.96 -3.21 -4.02
CA PRO A 114 -27.17 -2.91 -3.27
C PRO A 114 -28.14 -4.07 -3.46
N ALA A 115 -28.67 -4.60 -2.37
CA ALA A 115 -29.65 -5.65 -2.39
C ALA A 115 -30.78 -5.20 -3.34
N ARG A 116 -31.04 -6.00 -4.38
CA ARG A 116 -32.22 -5.83 -5.22
C ARG A 116 -33.41 -5.99 -4.29
N THR A 117 -34.06 -4.89 -3.95
CA THR A 117 -35.40 -4.92 -3.37
C THR A 117 -36.27 -5.69 -4.33
N ALA A 118 -36.63 -6.89 -3.91
CA ALA A 118 -37.61 -7.71 -4.61
C ALA A 118 -38.90 -6.90 -4.66
N ARG A 119 -39.25 -6.40 -5.83
CA ARG A 119 -40.59 -5.89 -6.09
C ARG A 119 -41.53 -7.09 -5.94
N ARG A 120 -42.32 -7.11 -4.86
CA ARG A 120 -43.50 -7.98 -4.74
C ARG A 120 -44.42 -7.57 -5.88
N SER A 121 -44.55 -8.45 -6.87
CA SER A 121 -45.61 -8.39 -7.84
C SER A 121 -46.92 -8.69 -7.10
N CYS A 122 -47.77 -7.68 -6.93
CA CYS A 122 -49.14 -7.87 -6.56
C CYS A 122 -49.85 -8.59 -7.72
N LEU A 123 -50.22 -9.82 -7.52
CA LEU A 123 -51.19 -10.53 -8.37
C LEU A 123 -52.57 -9.92 -8.14
N PRO A 124 -53.34 -9.61 -9.19
CA PRO A 124 -54.73 -9.21 -9.01
C PRO A 124 -55.56 -10.42 -8.61
N ASP A 125 -56.33 -10.25 -7.54
CA ASP A 125 -57.35 -11.18 -7.04
C ASP A 125 -58.43 -11.33 -8.12
N ARG A 126 -58.63 -12.55 -8.59
CA ARG A 126 -59.78 -12.94 -9.38
C ARG A 126 -60.74 -13.64 -8.46
N THR A 127 -61.79 -12.97 -8.09
CA THR A 127 -63.00 -13.57 -7.51
C THR A 127 -64.11 -13.66 -8.57
N PRO A 128 -64.86 -14.76 -8.61
CA PRO A 128 -65.92 -14.99 -9.58
C PRO A 128 -67.16 -14.13 -9.30
#